data_43ddce15875e3a39de5a1b03d072003f
#
_entry.id   43ddce15875e3a39de5a1b03d072003f
#
_cell.length_a   1.000
_cell.length_b   1.000
_cell.length_c   1.000
_cell.angle_alpha   90.00
_cell.angle_beta   90.00
_cell.angle_gamma   90.00
#
_symmetry.space_group_name_H-M   'P 1'
#
loop_
_entity.id
_entity.type
_entity.pdbx_description
1 polymer ?
#
loop_
_entity_poly.entity_id
_entity_poly.type
_entity_poly.pdbx_seq_one_letter_code
_entity_poly.pdbx_strand_id
1 'polypeptide(L)'
;GLAACQNKLSKQTDKNIQDIDNIKQETNIDSIKQNAKLDSVKQVLAKTTDPLKRIKLHQQIIDIKIEGTSPEERCQLFDDYSMEVQKELNKLNERESHYIEHYYDYRIDDEGNEKEPHDSIKKKDLFYKKAGIDIIDLGEGIVELTLQTKFYTKYVKQLPKYYQDYWYLIKDAENIAPDACLIITWHELSNLLARYEAYVKEYPTQKELFCRLQDAYKFLQSAFLFGVDNTSTVDFDSVDKKVKEEWKRFIKTYPDSPTTPFIKEMLLLNKYEDMYSIQQKLIRFQETSNYPLLKTCTFKR
;
A
#
# COMPACT_ATOMS: atom_id res chain seq x y z
N GLY A 1 -26.85 -30.17 -56.90
CA GLY A 1 -25.80 -29.32 -56.24
C GLY A 1 -26.31 -28.53 -55.04
N LEU A 2 -27.58 -28.09 -55.05
CA LEU A 2 -28.15 -27.23 -53.98
C LEU A 2 -28.51 -27.97 -52.68
N ALA A 3 -28.97 -29.19 -52.76
CA ALA A 3 -29.36 -30.01 -51.59
C ALA A 3 -28.16 -30.43 -50.70
N ALA A 4 -26.98 -30.60 -51.30
CA ALA A 4 -25.76 -30.96 -50.59
C ALA A 4 -25.14 -29.78 -49.77
N CYS A 5 -25.35 -28.54 -50.23
CA CYS A 5 -24.92 -27.33 -49.53
C CYS A 5 -25.83 -27.00 -48.33
N GLN A 6 -27.14 -27.20 -48.43
CA GLN A 6 -28.06 -26.98 -47.32
C GLN A 6 -27.86 -27.98 -46.18
N ASN A 7 -27.56 -29.23 -46.47
CA ASN A 7 -27.27 -30.25 -45.46
C ASN A 7 -25.90 -30.05 -44.76
N LYS A 8 -24.94 -29.41 -45.39
CA LYS A 8 -23.66 -29.03 -44.71
C LYS A 8 -23.83 -27.84 -43.80
N LEU A 9 -24.63 -26.81 -44.18
CA LEU A 9 -24.89 -25.64 -43.35
C LEU A 9 -25.70 -26.00 -42.09
N SER A 10 -26.76 -26.84 -42.24
CA SER A 10 -27.56 -27.25 -41.07
C SER A 10 -26.74 -28.08 -40.05
N LYS A 11 -25.91 -28.99 -40.48
CA LYS A 11 -25.02 -29.77 -39.64
C LYS A 11 -23.95 -28.94 -38.93
N GLN A 12 -23.50 -27.86 -39.54
CA GLN A 12 -22.51 -26.94 -38.96
C GLN A 12 -23.14 -26.00 -37.94
N THR A 13 -24.42 -25.59 -38.20
CA THR A 13 -25.21 -24.79 -37.23
C THR A 13 -25.58 -25.60 -35.99
N ASP A 14 -26.02 -26.85 -36.17
CA ASP A 14 -26.37 -27.74 -35.08
C ASP A 14 -25.16 -28.11 -34.19
N LYS A 15 -23.98 -28.28 -34.83
CA LYS A 15 -22.73 -28.50 -34.09
C LYS A 15 -22.29 -27.27 -33.29
N ASN A 16 -22.41 -26.06 -33.84
CA ASN A 16 -22.11 -24.82 -33.14
C ASN A 16 -23.07 -24.54 -31.99
N ILE A 17 -24.36 -24.90 -32.12
CA ILE A 17 -25.36 -24.77 -31.06
C ILE A 17 -25.05 -25.76 -29.94
N GLN A 18 -24.72 -27.02 -30.24
CA GLN A 18 -24.33 -28.01 -29.25
C GLN A 18 -23.03 -27.64 -28.51
N ASP A 19 -22.05 -27.08 -29.21
CA ASP A 19 -20.79 -26.60 -28.58
C ASP A 19 -21.06 -25.40 -27.66
N ILE A 20 -21.97 -24.48 -28.01
CA ILE A 20 -22.37 -23.36 -27.18
C ILE A 20 -23.12 -23.84 -25.90
N ASP A 21 -24.02 -24.80 -26.04
CA ASP A 21 -24.78 -25.35 -24.91
C ASP A 21 -23.88 -26.17 -23.96
N ASN A 22 -22.91 -26.92 -24.50
CA ASN A 22 -21.91 -27.62 -23.70
C ASN A 22 -21.02 -26.63 -22.93
N ILE A 23 -20.54 -25.54 -23.55
CA ILE A 23 -19.76 -24.49 -22.89
C ILE A 23 -20.59 -23.83 -21.77
N LYS A 24 -21.86 -23.53 -22.01
CA LYS A 24 -22.76 -22.97 -20.97
C LYS A 24 -22.98 -23.92 -19.80
N GLN A 25 -23.13 -25.23 -20.07
CA GLN A 25 -23.27 -26.22 -19.01
C GLN A 25 -22.00 -26.41 -18.20
N GLU A 26 -20.83 -26.48 -18.81
CA GLU A 26 -19.53 -26.55 -18.14
C GLU A 26 -19.29 -25.30 -17.29
N THR A 27 -19.53 -24.09 -17.82
CA THR A 27 -19.41 -22.83 -17.07
C THR A 27 -20.35 -22.79 -15.85
N ASN A 28 -21.57 -23.31 -15.98
CA ASN A 28 -22.53 -23.37 -14.87
C ASN A 28 -22.10 -24.37 -13.79
N ILE A 29 -21.56 -25.53 -14.17
CA ILE A 29 -21.06 -26.54 -13.24
C ILE A 29 -19.84 -26.02 -12.46
N ASP A 30 -18.92 -25.33 -13.13
CA ASP A 30 -17.74 -24.74 -12.49
C ASP A 30 -18.12 -23.61 -11.53
N SER A 31 -19.09 -22.77 -11.89
CA SER A 31 -19.64 -21.73 -11.00
C SER A 31 -20.29 -22.33 -9.75
N ILE A 32 -21.06 -23.42 -9.88
CA ILE A 32 -21.68 -24.11 -8.73
C ILE A 32 -20.61 -24.71 -7.81
N LYS A 33 -19.58 -25.36 -8.37
CA LYS A 33 -18.46 -25.91 -7.57
C LYS A 33 -17.68 -24.82 -6.85
N GLN A 34 -17.43 -23.70 -7.50
CA GLN A 34 -16.74 -22.55 -6.92
C GLN A 34 -17.53 -21.95 -5.77
N ASN A 35 -18.84 -21.75 -5.92
CA ASN A 35 -19.72 -21.27 -4.87
C ASN A 35 -19.77 -22.23 -3.68
N ALA A 36 -19.88 -23.54 -3.90
CA ALA A 36 -19.85 -24.54 -2.83
C ALA A 36 -18.53 -24.52 -2.06
N LYS A 37 -17.38 -24.37 -2.74
CA LYS A 37 -16.07 -24.22 -2.11
C LYS A 37 -15.99 -22.94 -1.28
N LEU A 38 -16.49 -21.82 -1.80
CA LEU A 38 -16.53 -20.54 -1.11
C LEU A 38 -17.37 -20.63 0.17
N ASP A 39 -18.56 -21.23 0.11
CA ASP A 39 -19.44 -21.40 1.26
C ASP A 39 -18.81 -22.29 2.34
N SER A 40 -18.12 -23.37 1.94
CA SER A 40 -17.37 -24.21 2.85
C SER A 40 -16.28 -23.42 3.60
N VAL A 41 -15.49 -22.62 2.89
CA VAL A 41 -14.44 -21.78 3.52
C VAL A 41 -15.05 -20.75 4.48
N LYS A 42 -16.17 -20.11 4.10
CA LYS A 42 -16.88 -19.16 4.96
C LYS A 42 -17.42 -19.81 6.23
N GLN A 43 -17.95 -21.03 6.15
CA GLN A 43 -18.40 -21.78 7.32
C GLN A 43 -17.26 -22.11 8.29
N VAL A 44 -16.09 -22.48 7.76
CA VAL A 44 -14.88 -22.70 8.58
C VAL A 44 -14.43 -21.38 9.21
N LEU A 45 -14.41 -20.28 8.45
CA LEU A 45 -14.06 -18.94 8.95
C LEU A 45 -14.96 -18.51 10.10
N ALA A 46 -16.27 -18.74 10.01
CA ALA A 46 -17.24 -18.39 11.04
C ALA A 46 -16.99 -19.11 12.38
N LYS A 47 -16.38 -20.29 12.35
CA LYS A 47 -16.07 -21.11 13.54
C LYS A 47 -14.61 -20.95 14.02
N THR A 48 -13.77 -20.27 13.26
CA THR A 48 -12.35 -20.10 13.55
C THR A 48 -12.12 -18.81 14.32
N THR A 49 -11.45 -18.90 15.46
CA THR A 49 -11.09 -17.73 16.30
C THR A 49 -9.62 -17.34 16.20
N ASP A 50 -8.72 -18.24 15.80
CA ASP A 50 -7.29 -17.98 15.68
C ASP A 50 -6.98 -17.02 14.53
N PRO A 51 -6.34 -15.86 14.78
CA PRO A 51 -6.09 -14.85 13.75
C PRO A 51 -5.26 -15.35 12.57
N LEU A 52 -4.21 -16.16 12.80
CA LEU A 52 -3.38 -16.70 11.72
C LEU A 52 -4.16 -17.64 10.79
N LYS A 53 -5.01 -18.49 11.35
CA LYS A 53 -5.89 -19.34 10.57
C LYS A 53 -6.91 -18.53 9.79
N ARG A 54 -7.45 -17.46 10.39
CA ARG A 54 -8.40 -16.57 9.73
C ARG A 54 -7.76 -15.83 8.57
N ILE A 55 -6.51 -15.34 8.72
CA ILE A 55 -5.75 -14.74 7.59
C ILE A 55 -5.65 -15.72 6.41
N LYS A 56 -5.31 -16.98 6.66
CA LYS A 56 -5.25 -18.00 5.60
C LYS A 56 -6.61 -18.26 4.95
N LEU A 57 -7.69 -18.24 5.72
CA LEU A 57 -9.04 -18.39 5.18
C LEU A 57 -9.45 -17.18 4.32
N HIS A 58 -9.10 -15.97 4.70
CA HIS A 58 -9.29 -14.79 3.86
C HIS A 58 -8.49 -14.86 2.55
N GLN A 59 -7.26 -15.41 2.58
CA GLN A 59 -6.49 -15.70 1.37
C GLN A 59 -7.21 -16.70 0.46
N GLN A 60 -7.77 -17.78 1.01
CA GLN A 60 -8.56 -18.74 0.23
C GLN A 60 -9.81 -18.11 -0.37
N ILE A 61 -10.49 -17.24 0.36
CA ILE A 61 -11.69 -16.53 -0.12
C ILE A 61 -11.36 -15.64 -1.32
N ILE A 62 -10.31 -14.83 -1.24
CA ILE A 62 -9.93 -13.98 -2.38
C ILE A 62 -9.42 -14.82 -3.55
N ASP A 63 -8.66 -15.90 -3.32
CA ASP A 63 -8.20 -16.81 -4.36
C ASP A 63 -9.39 -17.40 -5.16
N ILE A 64 -10.47 -17.77 -4.47
CA ILE A 64 -11.69 -18.28 -5.11
C ILE A 64 -12.43 -17.17 -5.86
N LYS A 65 -12.61 -16.01 -5.23
CA LYS A 65 -13.43 -14.91 -5.78
C LYS A 65 -12.80 -14.19 -6.96
N ILE A 66 -11.46 -14.09 -6.99
CA ILE A 66 -10.75 -13.30 -8.00
C ILE A 66 -10.83 -13.94 -9.39
N GLU A 67 -11.02 -15.26 -9.45
CA GLU A 67 -11.22 -15.99 -10.70
C GLU A 67 -12.56 -15.57 -11.33
N GLY A 68 -12.54 -15.21 -12.60
CA GLY A 68 -13.74 -14.84 -13.35
C GLY A 68 -14.29 -13.43 -13.09
N THR A 69 -13.65 -12.62 -12.23
CA THR A 69 -14.01 -11.22 -12.01
C THR A 69 -13.28 -10.28 -12.98
N SER A 70 -13.91 -9.14 -13.29
CA SER A 70 -13.27 -8.08 -14.08
C SER A 70 -12.11 -7.44 -13.28
N PRO A 71 -11.11 -6.84 -13.96
CA PRO A 71 -10.01 -6.14 -13.27
C PRO A 71 -10.49 -5.07 -12.28
N GLU A 72 -11.56 -4.35 -12.58
CA GLU A 72 -12.14 -3.31 -11.73
C GLU A 72 -12.79 -3.90 -10.47
N GLU A 73 -13.53 -5.00 -10.61
CA GLU A 73 -14.12 -5.71 -9.46
C GLU A 73 -13.05 -6.29 -8.54
N ARG A 74 -11.89 -6.66 -9.08
CA ARG A 74 -10.74 -7.14 -8.29
C ARG A 74 -10.22 -6.08 -7.33
N CYS A 75 -10.32 -4.80 -7.66
CA CYS A 75 -9.91 -3.72 -6.75
C CYS A 75 -10.71 -3.77 -5.44
N GLN A 76 -12.03 -3.93 -5.52
CA GLN A 76 -12.87 -4.05 -4.33
C GLN A 76 -12.58 -5.34 -3.55
N LEU A 77 -12.39 -6.45 -4.25
CA LEU A 77 -12.02 -7.72 -3.60
C LEU A 77 -10.68 -7.62 -2.86
N PHE A 78 -9.72 -6.89 -3.43
CA PHE A 78 -8.42 -6.67 -2.80
C PHE A 78 -8.52 -5.72 -1.60
N ASP A 79 -9.33 -4.66 -1.68
CA ASP A 79 -9.60 -3.77 -0.55
C ASP A 79 -10.24 -4.53 0.61
N ASP A 80 -11.27 -5.34 0.33
CA ASP A 80 -11.96 -6.17 1.33
C ASP A 80 -10.98 -7.16 1.98
N TYR A 81 -10.16 -7.85 1.16
CA TYR A 81 -9.13 -8.76 1.65
C TYR A 81 -8.13 -8.05 2.56
N SER A 82 -7.60 -6.91 2.13
CA SER A 82 -6.61 -6.15 2.88
C SER A 82 -7.17 -5.66 4.22
N MET A 83 -8.42 -5.22 4.23
CA MET A 83 -9.12 -4.78 5.44
C MET A 83 -9.33 -5.94 6.43
N GLU A 84 -9.79 -7.10 5.95
CA GLU A 84 -10.01 -8.26 6.81
C GLU A 84 -8.68 -8.80 7.36
N VAL A 85 -7.63 -8.86 6.53
CA VAL A 85 -6.28 -9.23 7.00
C VAL A 85 -5.79 -8.27 8.07
N GLN A 86 -5.97 -6.96 7.90
CA GLN A 86 -5.54 -5.96 8.89
C GLN A 86 -6.29 -6.14 10.22
N LYS A 87 -7.58 -6.43 10.21
CA LYS A 87 -8.35 -6.75 11.43
C LYS A 87 -7.76 -7.94 12.17
N GLU A 88 -7.40 -8.99 11.45
CA GLU A 88 -6.82 -10.19 12.07
C GLU A 88 -5.38 -9.95 12.55
N LEU A 89 -4.59 -9.13 11.83
CA LEU A 89 -3.27 -8.70 12.28
C LEU A 89 -3.36 -7.88 13.58
N ASN A 90 -4.33 -6.99 13.71
CA ASN A 90 -4.53 -6.21 14.94
C ASN A 90 -4.81 -7.14 16.14
N LYS A 91 -5.69 -8.15 15.96
CA LYS A 91 -5.93 -9.17 17.00
C LYS A 91 -4.69 -10.00 17.32
N LEU A 92 -3.88 -10.30 16.29
CA LEU A 92 -2.62 -11.02 16.48
C LEU A 92 -1.63 -10.20 17.30
N ASN A 93 -1.45 -8.92 16.97
CA ASN A 93 -0.59 -8.01 17.69
C ASN A 93 -1.06 -7.82 19.15
N GLU A 94 -2.36 -7.69 19.39
CA GLU A 94 -2.93 -7.63 20.72
C GLU A 94 -2.64 -8.90 21.52
N ARG A 95 -2.85 -10.08 20.93
CA ARG A 95 -2.55 -11.38 21.55
C ARG A 95 -1.07 -11.53 21.90
N GLU A 96 -0.20 -11.01 21.06
CA GLU A 96 1.26 -11.12 21.19
C GLU A 96 1.91 -9.88 21.82
N SER A 97 1.13 -9.03 22.48
CA SER A 97 1.61 -7.76 23.04
C SER A 97 2.86 -7.94 23.90
N HIS A 98 2.89 -8.94 24.79
CA HIS A 98 4.08 -9.21 25.61
C HIS A 98 5.33 -9.55 24.79
N TYR A 99 5.19 -10.37 23.74
CA TYR A 99 6.31 -10.70 22.85
C TYR A 99 6.80 -9.49 22.08
N ILE A 100 5.89 -8.64 21.63
CA ILE A 100 6.16 -7.42 20.88
C ILE A 100 6.83 -6.36 21.76
N GLU A 101 6.28 -6.11 22.95
CA GLU A 101 6.78 -5.13 23.93
C GLU A 101 8.21 -5.44 24.38
N HIS A 102 8.55 -6.74 24.52
CA HIS A 102 9.87 -7.19 24.95
C HIS A 102 10.76 -7.66 23.79
N TYR A 103 10.42 -7.32 22.55
CA TYR A 103 11.14 -7.83 21.37
C TYR A 103 12.63 -7.54 21.42
N TYR A 104 13.03 -6.33 21.79
CA TYR A 104 14.42 -5.92 21.89
C TYR A 104 15.06 -6.43 23.20
N ASP A 105 14.34 -6.57 24.29
CA ASP A 105 14.84 -7.15 25.54
C ASP A 105 15.36 -8.59 25.34
N TYR A 106 14.82 -9.31 24.39
CA TYR A 106 15.31 -10.65 24.03
C TYR A 106 16.59 -10.63 23.20
N ARG A 107 16.97 -9.50 22.60
CA ARG A 107 18.02 -9.37 21.58
C ARG A 107 19.12 -8.40 21.92
N ILE A 108 18.93 -7.57 22.92
CA ILE A 108 19.88 -6.56 23.37
C ILE A 108 20.06 -6.73 24.88
N ASP A 109 21.30 -6.65 25.36
CA ASP A 109 21.62 -6.69 26.78
C ASP A 109 21.52 -5.29 27.41
N ASP A 110 21.70 -5.21 28.74
CA ASP A 110 21.62 -3.95 29.52
C ASP A 110 22.72 -2.94 29.12
N GLU A 111 23.76 -3.40 28.43
CA GLU A 111 24.90 -2.61 27.95
C GLU A 111 24.68 -2.14 26.49
N GLY A 112 23.57 -2.58 25.85
CA GLY A 112 23.22 -2.24 24.47
C GLY A 112 23.86 -3.13 23.41
N ASN A 113 24.48 -4.26 23.77
CA ASN A 113 25.05 -5.20 22.84
C ASN A 113 24.03 -6.23 22.36
N GLU A 114 24.19 -6.70 21.14
CA GLU A 114 23.41 -7.81 20.63
C GLU A 114 23.64 -9.09 21.42
N LYS A 115 22.58 -9.77 21.79
CA LYS A 115 22.60 -11.09 22.43
C LYS A 115 21.71 -12.08 21.70
N GLU A 116 22.09 -13.35 21.78
CA GLU A 116 21.28 -14.44 21.23
C GLU A 116 19.99 -14.62 22.05
N PRO A 117 18.81 -14.58 21.40
CA PRO A 117 17.55 -14.86 22.09
C PRO A 117 17.50 -16.30 22.63
N HIS A 118 16.76 -16.49 23.70
CA HIS A 118 16.47 -17.83 24.23
C HIS A 118 15.78 -18.71 23.17
N ASP A 119 15.99 -20.04 23.23
CA ASP A 119 15.46 -21.00 22.24
C ASP A 119 13.94 -20.93 22.05
N SER A 120 13.19 -20.60 23.09
CA SER A 120 11.74 -20.41 22.97
C SER A 120 11.37 -19.22 22.08
N ILE A 121 12.14 -18.13 22.14
CA ILE A 121 11.96 -16.95 21.28
C ILE A 121 12.36 -17.27 19.83
N LYS A 122 13.51 -17.93 19.63
CA LYS A 122 13.92 -18.39 18.29
C LYS A 122 12.88 -19.29 17.61
N LYS A 123 12.28 -20.20 18.39
CA LYS A 123 11.18 -21.06 17.89
C LYS A 123 9.95 -20.23 17.51
N LYS A 124 9.61 -19.20 18.29
CA LYS A 124 8.49 -18.31 18.03
C LYS A 124 8.74 -17.46 16.75
N ASP A 125 9.96 -16.90 16.62
CA ASP A 125 10.38 -16.17 15.43
C ASP A 125 10.23 -17.04 14.17
N LEU A 126 10.73 -18.27 14.22
CA LEU A 126 10.65 -19.23 13.12
C LEU A 126 9.21 -19.61 12.81
N PHE A 127 8.37 -19.76 13.82
CA PHE A 127 6.94 -20.06 13.65
C PHE A 127 6.24 -18.96 12.88
N TYR A 128 6.43 -17.69 13.27
CA TYR A 128 5.81 -16.56 12.56
C TYR A 128 6.34 -16.43 11.14
N LYS A 129 7.64 -16.53 10.94
CA LYS A 129 8.25 -16.49 9.61
C LYS A 129 7.67 -17.58 8.68
N LYS A 130 7.52 -18.81 9.16
CA LYS A 130 6.89 -19.91 8.41
C LYS A 130 5.39 -19.67 8.17
N ALA A 131 4.71 -19.00 9.09
CA ALA A 131 3.31 -18.62 8.92
C ALA A 131 3.09 -17.47 7.93
N GLY A 132 4.16 -16.87 7.42
CA GLY A 132 4.10 -15.74 6.49
C GLY A 132 3.99 -14.39 7.17
N ILE A 133 4.37 -14.31 8.45
CA ILE A 133 4.38 -13.09 9.25
C ILE A 133 5.81 -12.58 9.37
N ASP A 134 5.99 -11.29 9.13
CA ASP A 134 7.22 -10.55 9.38
C ASP A 134 7.04 -9.62 10.59
N ILE A 135 8.14 -9.14 11.12
CA ILE A 135 8.19 -8.15 12.18
C ILE A 135 8.75 -6.86 11.56
N ILE A 136 8.02 -5.77 11.73
CA ILE A 136 8.47 -4.44 11.30
C ILE A 136 8.81 -3.59 12.52
N ASP A 137 9.88 -2.83 12.42
CA ASP A 137 10.27 -1.81 13.39
C ASP A 137 9.60 -0.49 13.02
N LEU A 138 8.85 0.08 13.96
CA LEU A 138 8.17 1.36 13.81
C LEU A 138 8.94 2.53 14.45
N GLY A 139 10.12 2.24 15.04
CA GLY A 139 10.92 3.19 15.81
C GLY A 139 10.62 3.16 17.29
N GLU A 140 11.48 3.81 18.09
CA GLU A 140 11.36 3.91 19.56
C GLU A 140 11.23 2.55 20.29
N GLY A 141 11.78 1.48 19.69
CA GLY A 141 11.67 0.14 20.25
C GLY A 141 10.31 -0.53 20.03
N ILE A 142 9.44 0.07 19.24
CA ILE A 142 8.12 -0.45 18.92
C ILE A 142 8.23 -1.35 17.68
N VAL A 143 7.76 -2.58 17.80
CA VAL A 143 7.65 -3.51 16.66
C VAL A 143 6.22 -3.98 16.49
N GLU A 144 5.91 -4.46 15.29
CA GLU A 144 4.59 -4.95 14.92
C GLU A 144 4.70 -6.18 14.03
N LEU A 145 3.78 -7.14 14.23
CA LEU A 145 3.62 -8.30 13.35
C LEU A 145 2.80 -7.88 12.13
N THR A 146 3.31 -8.19 10.94
CA THR A 146 2.66 -7.88 9.68
C THR A 146 2.67 -9.07 8.73
N LEU A 147 1.77 -9.10 7.76
CA LEU A 147 1.76 -10.12 6.73
C LEU A 147 2.84 -9.82 5.68
N GLN A 148 3.62 -10.84 5.29
CA GLN A 148 4.65 -10.68 4.25
C GLN A 148 4.07 -10.10 2.96
N THR A 149 4.76 -9.12 2.39
CA THR A 149 4.33 -8.36 1.20
C THR A 149 3.93 -9.24 0.01
N LYS A 150 4.55 -10.43 -0.15
CA LYS A 150 4.21 -11.37 -1.23
C LYS A 150 2.74 -11.79 -1.26
N PHE A 151 2.08 -11.81 -0.10
CA PHE A 151 0.66 -12.18 0.01
C PHE A 151 -0.30 -11.07 -0.44
N TYR A 152 0.21 -9.85 -0.62
CA TYR A 152 -0.50 -8.74 -1.26
C TYR A 152 -0.14 -8.62 -2.73
N THR A 153 1.17 -8.65 -3.07
CA THR A 153 1.65 -8.43 -4.44
C THR A 153 1.13 -9.46 -5.44
N LYS A 154 0.86 -10.69 -4.98
CA LYS A 154 0.25 -11.73 -5.82
C LYS A 154 -1.12 -11.31 -6.40
N TYR A 155 -1.90 -10.53 -5.64
CA TYR A 155 -3.18 -9.98 -6.09
C TYR A 155 -3.02 -8.65 -6.81
N VAL A 156 -2.17 -7.76 -6.29
CA VAL A 156 -1.89 -6.45 -6.90
C VAL A 156 -1.53 -6.58 -8.38
N LYS A 157 -0.73 -7.58 -8.76
CA LYS A 157 -0.35 -7.86 -10.16
C LYS A 157 -1.54 -8.17 -11.08
N GLN A 158 -2.69 -8.51 -10.52
CA GLN A 158 -3.91 -8.84 -11.25
C GLN A 158 -4.90 -7.67 -11.33
N LEU A 159 -4.58 -6.53 -10.70
CA LEU A 159 -5.39 -5.32 -10.67
C LEU A 159 -5.11 -4.44 -11.89
N PRO A 160 -5.99 -3.49 -12.23
CA PRO A 160 -5.71 -2.47 -13.24
C PRO A 160 -4.44 -1.67 -12.92
N LYS A 161 -3.75 -1.19 -13.94
CA LYS A 161 -2.46 -0.49 -13.79
C LYS A 161 -2.56 0.71 -12.85
N TYR A 162 -3.63 1.50 -12.93
CA TYR A 162 -3.84 2.65 -12.04
C TYR A 162 -3.90 2.25 -10.57
N TYR A 163 -4.47 1.08 -10.25
CA TYR A 163 -4.55 0.59 -8.88
C TYR A 163 -3.22 -0.01 -8.41
N GLN A 164 -2.49 -0.69 -9.31
CA GLN A 164 -1.15 -1.15 -9.02
C GLN A 164 -0.23 0.01 -8.64
N ASP A 165 -0.22 1.08 -9.45
CA ASP A 165 0.61 2.25 -9.23
C ASP A 165 0.23 2.98 -7.93
N TYR A 166 -1.07 3.12 -7.65
CA TYR A 166 -1.57 3.61 -6.36
C TYR A 166 -1.04 2.79 -5.18
N TRP A 167 -1.13 1.46 -5.26
CA TRP A 167 -0.71 0.59 -4.17
C TRP A 167 0.79 0.69 -3.89
N TYR A 168 1.61 0.75 -4.95
CA TYR A 168 3.05 0.94 -4.81
C TYR A 168 3.41 2.31 -4.25
N LEU A 169 2.69 3.37 -4.59
CA LEU A 169 2.89 4.69 -3.99
C LEU A 169 2.67 4.66 -2.46
N ILE A 170 1.59 4.02 -2.01
CA ILE A 170 1.33 3.85 -0.57
C ILE A 170 2.46 3.05 0.08
N LYS A 171 2.85 1.91 -0.52
CA LYS A 171 3.91 1.06 0.05
C LYS A 171 5.27 1.76 0.13
N ASP A 172 5.63 2.50 -0.91
CA ASP A 172 6.91 3.23 -0.93
C ASP A 172 6.93 4.42 0.05
N ALA A 173 5.78 4.93 0.46
CA ALA A 173 5.65 5.99 1.46
C ALA A 173 5.50 5.46 2.91
N GLU A 174 5.23 4.15 3.08
CA GLU A 174 5.11 3.56 4.41
C GLU A 174 6.47 3.54 5.13
N ASN A 175 6.45 3.94 6.39
CA ASN A 175 7.58 3.79 7.32
C ASN A 175 8.92 4.38 6.81
N ILE A 176 8.88 5.48 6.07
CA ILE A 176 10.10 6.16 5.58
C ILE A 176 10.77 7.05 6.63
N ALA A 177 10.10 7.30 7.72
CA ALA A 177 10.61 8.13 8.84
C ALA A 177 10.28 7.50 10.22
N PRO A 178 10.70 6.24 10.49
CA PRO A 178 10.56 5.65 11.80
C PRO A 178 11.33 6.49 12.83
N ASP A 179 10.79 6.61 14.05
CA ASP A 179 11.39 7.42 15.13
C ASP A 179 11.69 8.87 14.67
N ALA A 180 10.82 9.44 13.83
CA ALA A 180 11.00 10.74 13.22
C ALA A 180 12.40 10.95 12.57
N CYS A 181 13.03 9.86 12.11
CA CYS A 181 14.30 9.84 11.41
C CYS A 181 14.10 9.36 9.97
N LEU A 182 14.43 10.20 9.00
CA LEU A 182 14.27 9.85 7.59
C LEU A 182 15.30 8.76 7.20
N ILE A 183 14.82 7.57 6.78
CA ILE A 183 15.66 6.43 6.41
C ILE A 183 15.93 6.33 4.91
N ILE A 184 15.34 7.21 4.11
CA ILE A 184 15.59 7.35 2.67
C ILE A 184 16.36 8.64 2.39
N THR A 185 17.04 8.71 1.26
CA THR A 185 17.77 9.92 0.84
C THR A 185 16.82 11.04 0.41
N TRP A 186 17.31 12.27 0.42
CA TRP A 186 16.55 13.43 -0.10
C TRP A 186 16.16 13.25 -1.56
N HIS A 187 16.99 12.57 -2.35
CA HIS A 187 16.70 12.24 -3.74
C HIS A 187 15.55 11.22 -3.87
N GLU A 188 15.53 10.18 -3.05
CA GLU A 188 14.43 9.20 -3.02
C GLU A 188 13.13 9.85 -2.56
N LEU A 189 13.19 10.72 -1.54
CA LEU A 189 12.03 11.46 -1.05
C LEU A 189 11.44 12.36 -2.14
N SER A 190 12.28 13.13 -2.83
CA SER A 190 11.85 14.03 -3.90
C SER A 190 11.27 13.27 -5.10
N ASN A 191 11.86 12.13 -5.46
CA ASN A 191 11.33 11.27 -6.51
C ASN A 191 9.99 10.65 -6.13
N LEU A 192 9.83 10.26 -4.86
CA LEU A 192 8.55 9.76 -4.37
C LEU A 192 7.47 10.85 -4.43
N LEU A 193 7.77 12.07 -3.97
CA LEU A 193 6.88 13.21 -4.09
C LEU A 193 6.45 13.47 -5.55
N ALA A 194 7.42 13.48 -6.47
CA ALA A 194 7.15 13.67 -7.90
C ALA A 194 6.29 12.54 -8.50
N ARG A 195 6.45 11.30 -8.04
CA ARG A 195 5.61 10.17 -8.47
C ARG A 195 4.15 10.32 -8.03
N TYR A 196 3.89 10.85 -6.83
CA TYR A 196 2.52 11.21 -6.41
C TYR A 196 1.89 12.25 -7.35
N GLU A 197 2.65 13.27 -7.72
CA GLU A 197 2.18 14.31 -8.63
C GLU A 197 1.98 13.79 -10.06
N ALA A 198 2.87 12.90 -10.53
CA ALA A 198 2.73 12.24 -11.83
C ALA A 198 1.50 11.33 -11.89
N TYR A 199 1.16 10.65 -10.81
CA TYR A 199 -0.02 9.79 -10.71
C TYR A 199 -1.32 10.54 -11.02
N VAL A 200 -1.46 11.75 -10.51
CA VAL A 200 -2.63 12.61 -10.78
C VAL A 200 -2.75 12.97 -12.26
N LYS A 201 -1.63 13.22 -12.93
CA LYS A 201 -1.60 13.57 -14.36
C LYS A 201 -1.92 12.36 -15.23
N GLU A 202 -1.45 11.18 -14.85
CA GLU A 202 -1.64 9.94 -15.60
C GLU A 202 -3.05 9.36 -15.42
N TYR A 203 -3.62 9.48 -14.21
CA TYR A 203 -4.92 8.90 -13.86
C TYR A 203 -5.93 9.94 -13.36
N PRO A 204 -6.27 10.99 -14.14
CA PRO A 204 -7.03 12.16 -13.67
C PRO A 204 -8.45 11.85 -13.19
N THR A 205 -9.00 10.68 -13.53
CA THR A 205 -10.35 10.25 -13.15
C THR A 205 -10.41 9.50 -11.82
N GLN A 206 -9.26 9.11 -11.23
CA GLN A 206 -9.18 8.28 -10.02
C GLN A 206 -9.30 9.09 -8.72
N LYS A 207 -10.34 9.90 -8.61
CA LYS A 207 -10.54 10.86 -7.51
C LYS A 207 -10.62 10.23 -6.14
N GLU A 208 -11.19 9.03 -6.02
CA GLU A 208 -11.26 8.31 -4.74
C GLU A 208 -9.85 7.91 -4.26
N LEU A 209 -8.99 7.44 -5.17
CA LEU A 209 -7.62 7.09 -4.84
C LEU A 209 -6.78 8.32 -4.48
N PHE A 210 -7.07 9.49 -5.06
CA PHE A 210 -6.42 10.73 -4.63
C PHE A 210 -6.69 11.04 -3.15
N CYS A 211 -7.92 10.80 -2.69
CA CYS A 211 -8.26 10.95 -1.29
C CYS A 211 -7.45 10.02 -0.37
N ARG A 212 -7.22 8.80 -0.82
CA ARG A 212 -6.42 7.83 -0.06
C ARG A 212 -4.92 8.16 -0.04
N LEU A 213 -4.43 8.92 -1.04
CA LEU A 213 -3.04 9.38 -1.16
C LEU A 213 -2.77 10.70 -0.41
N GLN A 214 -3.81 11.42 0.01
CA GLN A 214 -3.72 12.81 0.48
C GLN A 214 -2.79 12.98 1.69
N ASP A 215 -2.95 12.16 2.73
CA ASP A 215 -2.19 12.29 3.97
C ASP A 215 -0.70 12.03 3.72
N ALA A 216 -0.39 10.98 2.92
CA ALA A 216 0.99 10.69 2.53
C ALA A 216 1.60 11.83 1.69
N TYR A 217 0.84 12.38 0.74
CA TYR A 217 1.32 13.51 -0.07
C TYR A 217 1.62 14.76 0.77
N LYS A 218 0.75 15.10 1.72
CA LYS A 218 0.99 16.21 2.66
C LYS A 218 2.25 15.99 3.49
N PHE A 219 2.42 14.77 3.99
CA PHE A 219 3.62 14.39 4.73
C PHE A 219 4.89 14.53 3.86
N LEU A 220 4.87 14.00 2.62
CA LEU A 220 6.01 14.07 1.71
C LEU A 220 6.41 15.50 1.39
N GLN A 221 5.44 16.41 1.16
CA GLN A 221 5.71 17.82 0.96
C GLN A 221 6.38 18.45 2.19
N SER A 222 5.81 18.21 3.38
CA SER A 222 6.34 18.76 4.63
C SER A 222 7.72 18.22 4.95
N ALA A 223 7.93 16.92 4.80
CA ALA A 223 9.22 16.27 5.05
C ALA A 223 10.30 16.75 4.06
N PHE A 224 9.95 16.94 2.79
CA PHE A 224 10.90 17.42 1.79
C PHE A 224 11.30 18.89 2.00
N LEU A 225 10.40 19.73 2.53
CA LEU A 225 10.67 21.16 2.78
C LEU A 225 11.33 21.39 4.14
N PHE A 226 10.84 20.74 5.18
CA PHE A 226 11.20 21.07 6.57
C PHE A 226 11.92 19.94 7.30
N GLY A 227 11.99 18.74 6.69
CA GLY A 227 12.50 17.55 7.35
C GLY A 227 11.47 16.93 8.31
N VAL A 228 11.99 16.08 9.18
CA VAL A 228 11.30 15.48 10.30
C VAL A 228 12.13 15.74 11.56
N ASP A 229 11.60 15.48 12.76
CA ASP A 229 12.21 15.93 14.02
C ASP A 229 13.69 15.54 14.18
N ASN A 230 14.04 14.31 13.79
CA ASN A 230 15.41 13.81 13.87
C ASN A 230 16.21 13.91 12.54
N THR A 231 15.64 14.51 11.50
CA THR A 231 16.31 14.75 10.20
C THR A 231 15.87 16.08 9.63
N SER A 232 16.59 17.14 10.01
CA SER A 232 16.29 18.51 9.59
C SER A 232 16.80 18.81 8.18
N THR A 233 16.09 19.66 7.45
CA THR A 233 16.56 20.27 6.19
C THR A 233 17.47 21.47 6.44
N VAL A 234 17.48 22.01 7.66
CA VAL A 234 18.26 23.18 8.07
C VAL A 234 19.17 22.79 9.22
N ASP A 235 20.45 23.10 9.11
CA ASP A 235 21.45 22.93 10.14
C ASP A 235 21.86 24.32 10.68
N PHE A 236 21.60 24.57 11.96
CA PHE A 236 21.75 25.88 12.61
C PHE A 236 21.08 27.03 11.84
N ASP A 237 21.84 27.79 11.07
CA ASP A 237 21.35 28.98 10.35
C ASP A 237 21.32 28.80 8.82
N SER A 238 21.57 27.59 8.32
CA SER A 238 21.66 27.34 6.88
C SER A 238 20.99 26.05 6.46
N VAL A 239 20.50 26.02 5.24
CA VAL A 239 20.00 24.79 4.62
C VAL A 239 21.14 23.79 4.41
N ASP A 240 20.94 22.53 4.81
CA ASP A 240 21.88 21.45 4.54
C ASP A 240 22.28 21.42 3.07
N LYS A 241 23.57 21.20 2.80
CA LYS A 241 24.13 21.28 1.44
C LYS A 241 23.48 20.25 0.50
N LYS A 242 23.25 19.02 0.96
CA LYS A 242 22.64 17.95 0.15
C LYS A 242 21.17 18.26 -0.16
N VAL A 243 20.45 18.80 0.82
CA VAL A 243 19.08 19.28 0.64
C VAL A 243 19.03 20.40 -0.40
N LYS A 244 19.91 21.39 -0.28
CA LYS A 244 19.98 22.53 -1.20
C LYS A 244 20.28 22.10 -2.64
N GLU A 245 21.16 21.13 -2.83
CA GLU A 245 21.48 20.56 -4.14
C GLU A 245 20.25 19.82 -4.71
N GLU A 246 19.57 19.03 -3.89
CA GLU A 246 18.38 18.30 -4.32
C GLU A 246 17.20 19.24 -4.62
N TRP A 247 16.98 20.28 -3.85
CA TRP A 247 15.97 21.30 -4.14
C TRP A 247 16.21 22.00 -5.47
N LYS A 248 17.46 22.36 -5.79
CA LYS A 248 17.80 22.95 -7.09
C LYS A 248 17.56 21.99 -8.24
N ARG A 249 17.89 20.70 -8.05
CA ARG A 249 17.59 19.66 -9.03
C ARG A 249 16.08 19.53 -9.24
N PHE A 250 15.31 19.47 -8.15
CA PHE A 250 13.85 19.31 -8.18
C PHE A 250 13.17 20.45 -8.94
N ILE A 251 13.52 21.71 -8.64
CA ILE A 251 12.98 22.88 -9.34
C ILE A 251 13.25 22.81 -10.85
N LYS A 252 14.42 22.36 -11.24
CA LYS A 252 14.80 22.24 -12.65
C LYS A 252 14.04 21.11 -13.34
N THR A 253 13.84 19.99 -12.64
CA THR A 253 13.22 18.79 -13.21
C THR A 253 11.69 18.88 -13.20
N TYR A 254 11.11 19.49 -12.15
CA TYR A 254 9.67 19.60 -11.92
C TYR A 254 9.23 21.06 -11.70
N PRO A 255 9.40 21.95 -12.70
CA PRO A 255 9.10 23.37 -12.54
C PRO A 255 7.63 23.66 -12.23
N ASP A 256 6.73 22.78 -12.67
CA ASP A 256 5.27 22.91 -12.50
C ASP A 256 4.74 22.16 -11.27
N SER A 257 5.61 21.59 -10.43
CA SER A 257 5.21 20.97 -9.18
C SER A 257 4.57 22.00 -8.24
N PRO A 258 3.45 21.66 -7.59
CA PRO A 258 2.86 22.52 -6.55
C PRO A 258 3.82 22.82 -5.38
N THR A 259 4.84 22.00 -5.19
CA THR A 259 5.87 22.16 -4.15
C THR A 259 6.97 23.13 -4.55
N THR A 260 7.21 23.31 -5.84
CA THR A 260 8.31 24.17 -6.37
C THR A 260 8.28 25.62 -5.86
N PRO A 261 7.13 26.33 -5.74
CA PRO A 261 7.12 27.68 -5.19
C PRO A 261 7.65 27.74 -3.75
N PHE A 262 7.31 26.78 -2.91
CA PHE A 262 7.78 26.71 -1.51
C PHE A 262 9.28 26.41 -1.43
N ILE A 263 9.81 25.53 -2.29
CA ILE A 263 11.26 25.29 -2.37
C ILE A 263 12.02 26.56 -2.74
N LYS A 264 11.50 27.36 -3.68
CA LYS A 264 12.10 28.65 -4.05
C LYS A 264 12.14 29.62 -2.86
N GLU A 265 11.07 29.68 -2.07
CA GLU A 265 11.06 30.50 -0.84
C GLU A 265 12.08 29.97 0.19
N MET A 266 12.16 28.64 0.40
CA MET A 266 13.14 28.02 1.29
C MET A 266 14.59 28.33 0.88
N LEU A 267 14.89 28.36 -0.42
CA LEU A 267 16.22 28.71 -0.93
C LEU A 267 16.61 30.18 -0.72
N LEU A 268 15.64 31.06 -0.49
CA LEU A 268 15.84 32.51 -0.23
C LEU A 268 15.91 32.84 1.27
N LEU A 269 15.71 31.85 2.16
CA LEU A 269 15.78 32.07 3.60
C LEU A 269 17.18 32.48 4.03
N ASN A 270 17.24 33.58 4.78
CA ASN A 270 18.48 34.10 5.39
C ASN A 270 18.60 33.69 6.87
N LYS A 271 17.47 33.31 7.51
CA LYS A 271 17.40 32.91 8.92
C LYS A 271 16.42 31.77 9.09
N TYR A 272 16.76 30.82 9.97
CA TYR A 272 15.91 29.69 10.35
C TYR A 272 14.53 30.13 10.86
N GLU A 273 14.48 31.24 11.61
CA GLU A 273 13.22 31.77 12.17
C GLU A 273 12.16 32.09 11.12
N ASP A 274 12.60 32.42 9.89
CA ASP A 274 11.70 32.73 8.78
C ASP A 274 10.99 31.45 8.21
N MET A 275 11.47 30.25 8.53
CA MET A 275 10.92 28.99 8.05
C MET A 275 9.46 28.79 8.53
N TYR A 276 9.13 29.27 9.73
CA TYR A 276 7.78 29.15 10.26
C TYR A 276 6.73 29.80 9.35
N SER A 277 7.04 30.94 8.74
CA SER A 277 6.11 31.61 7.83
C SER A 277 5.83 30.77 6.58
N ILE A 278 6.83 30.04 6.07
CA ILE A 278 6.69 29.14 4.92
C ILE A 278 5.89 27.89 5.32
N GLN A 279 6.11 27.37 6.52
CA GLN A 279 5.29 26.26 7.06
C GLN A 279 3.81 26.65 7.11
N GLN A 280 3.47 27.83 7.62
CA GLN A 280 2.09 28.32 7.67
C GLN A 280 1.50 28.51 6.26
N LYS A 281 2.28 28.95 5.29
CA LYS A 281 1.86 29.04 3.89
C LYS A 281 1.58 27.65 3.29
N LEU A 282 2.44 26.66 3.57
CA LEU A 282 2.22 25.29 3.10
C LEU A 282 0.95 24.69 3.71
N ILE A 283 0.74 24.80 5.02
CA ILE A 283 -0.47 24.33 5.71
C ILE A 283 -1.70 24.94 5.05
N ARG A 284 -1.73 26.26 4.87
CA ARG A 284 -2.86 26.93 4.21
C ARG A 284 -3.06 26.43 2.79
N PHE A 285 -1.99 26.24 2.03
CA PHE A 285 -2.06 25.67 0.68
C PHE A 285 -2.64 24.27 0.69
N GLN A 286 -2.20 23.39 1.62
CA GLN A 286 -2.71 22.02 1.77
C GLN A 286 -4.18 21.98 2.17
N GLU A 287 -4.68 22.98 2.90
CA GLU A 287 -6.08 23.05 3.33
C GLU A 287 -7.02 23.67 2.29
N THR A 288 -6.53 24.60 1.48
CA THR A 288 -7.39 25.43 0.62
C THR A 288 -7.20 25.21 -0.86
N SER A 289 -6.18 24.44 -1.27
CA SER A 289 -5.85 24.22 -2.67
C SER A 289 -6.88 23.33 -3.37
N ASN A 290 -7.15 23.64 -4.64
CA ASN A 290 -7.90 22.77 -5.54
C ASN A 290 -7.03 21.68 -6.23
N TYR A 291 -5.76 21.56 -5.83
CA TYR A 291 -4.90 20.50 -6.35
C TYR A 291 -5.50 19.13 -6.01
N PRO A 292 -5.55 18.18 -6.95
CA PRO A 292 -6.31 16.92 -6.78
C PRO A 292 -5.96 16.11 -5.53
N LEU A 293 -4.67 16.07 -5.14
CA LEU A 293 -4.22 15.38 -3.92
C LEU A 293 -4.48 16.17 -2.62
N LEU A 294 -4.96 17.41 -2.69
CA LEU A 294 -5.23 18.26 -1.53
C LEU A 294 -6.70 18.65 -1.40
N LYS A 295 -7.49 18.33 -2.43
CA LYS A 295 -8.90 18.68 -2.47
C LYS A 295 -9.68 17.92 -1.40
N THR A 296 -10.60 18.62 -0.73
CA THR A 296 -11.50 18.01 0.27
C THR A 296 -12.20 16.77 -0.29
N CYS A 297 -12.09 15.66 0.43
CA CYS A 297 -12.68 14.39 0.05
C CYS A 297 -14.14 14.33 0.47
N THR A 298 -15.01 14.06 -0.50
CA THR A 298 -16.45 13.84 -0.27
C THR A 298 -16.82 12.37 -0.11
N PHE A 299 -15.86 11.46 -0.38
CA PHE A 299 -16.08 10.01 -0.26
C PHE A 299 -15.97 9.60 1.20
N LYS A 300 -17.00 8.94 1.72
CA LYS A 300 -16.95 8.29 3.04
C LYS A 300 -16.03 7.08 2.94
N ARG A 301 -15.07 6.99 3.87
CA ARG A 301 -14.21 5.81 4.05
C ARG A 301 -15.04 4.61 4.50
#